data_28246b2e32996ab5006168eb1d4d5e7d
#
_entry.id   28246b2e32996ab5006168eb1d4d5e7d
#
_cell.length_a   1.000
_cell.length_b   1.000
_cell.length_c   1.000
_cell.angle_alpha   90.00
_cell.angle_beta   90.00
_cell.angle_gamma   90.00
#
_symmetry.space_group_name_H-M   'P 1'
#
loop_
_entity.id
_entity.type
_entity.pdbx_description
1 polymer ?
#
loop_
_entity_poly.entity_id
_entity_poly.type
_entity_poly.pdbx_seq_one_letter_code
_entity_poly.pdbx_strand_id
1 'polypeptide(L)'
;MILNAANALIDNNKDRLGKNLWTEKLEGEQIVLYQAYNEQDEARFIADVLKDWMNKGGAYEETAVLYRSNAQSRAIEEALLRISIPYRIYGGLRFYERLEIKNAIAYLKIIFNNNDNPSFERSISNPTRGVGEKTLGKIRQTAQKYNISYIKASAKLIDEGSISGRGGSGLRDYLEFIAGCKSFIEDNSLSDLMELIIKESGLYSCLLYTSDAADDMFRG
;
A
#
# COMPACT_ATOMS: atom_id res chain seq x y z
N MET A 1 -36.08 0.23 -2.11
CA MET A 1 -35.86 -0.50 -0.83
C MET A 1 -34.60 -0.02 -0.11
N ILE A 2 -33.41 -0.03 -0.74
CA ILE A 2 -32.11 0.39 -0.12
C ILE A 2 -32.18 1.81 0.45
N LEU A 3 -32.69 2.80 -0.32
CA LEU A 3 -32.76 4.19 0.11
C LEU A 3 -33.72 4.40 1.29
N ASN A 4 -34.81 3.63 1.37
CA ASN A 4 -35.74 3.68 2.49
C ASN A 4 -35.07 3.17 3.77
N ALA A 5 -34.30 2.08 3.68
CA ALA A 5 -33.53 1.56 4.81
C ALA A 5 -32.44 2.55 5.26
N ALA A 6 -31.72 3.16 4.30
CA ALA A 6 -30.72 4.18 4.58
C ALA A 6 -31.31 5.43 5.23
N ASN A 7 -32.46 5.92 4.75
CA ASN A 7 -33.19 7.06 5.36
C ASN A 7 -33.63 6.71 6.79
N ALA A 8 -34.24 5.53 7.00
CA ALA A 8 -34.67 5.10 8.33
C ALA A 8 -33.49 4.96 9.32
N LEU A 9 -32.34 4.48 8.86
CA LEU A 9 -31.13 4.38 9.69
C LEU A 9 -30.62 5.77 10.10
N ILE A 10 -30.50 6.69 9.13
CA ILE A 10 -29.94 8.03 9.38
C ILE A 10 -30.90 8.92 10.17
N ASP A 11 -32.20 8.66 10.17
CA ASP A 11 -33.20 9.42 10.96
C ASP A 11 -32.98 9.29 12.47
N ASN A 12 -32.24 8.30 12.94
CA ASN A 12 -31.78 8.19 14.31
C ASN A 12 -30.72 9.23 14.70
N ASN A 13 -30.12 9.91 13.74
CA ASN A 13 -29.11 10.94 13.98
C ASN A 13 -29.77 12.31 14.08
N LYS A 14 -29.76 12.89 15.30
CA LYS A 14 -30.45 14.18 15.62
C LYS A 14 -29.75 15.40 14.99
N ASP A 15 -28.46 15.30 14.65
CA ASP A 15 -27.67 16.40 14.08
C ASP A 15 -27.64 16.40 12.54
N ARG A 16 -28.62 15.78 11.91
CA ARG A 16 -28.73 15.62 10.48
C ARG A 16 -29.11 16.93 9.75
N LEU A 17 -28.41 17.20 8.63
CA LEU A 17 -28.76 18.24 7.66
C LEU A 17 -29.86 17.76 6.68
N GLY A 18 -31.04 17.44 7.16
CA GLY A 18 -32.31 17.25 6.48
C GLY A 18 -32.35 16.86 4.98
N LYS A 19 -31.54 15.92 4.49
CA LYS A 19 -31.61 15.38 3.12
C LYS A 19 -32.28 14.02 3.12
N ASN A 20 -33.31 13.81 2.27
CA ASN A 20 -33.87 12.50 1.99
C ASN A 20 -33.38 11.98 0.66
N LEU A 21 -32.87 10.77 0.65
CA LEU A 21 -32.49 10.06 -0.56
C LEU A 21 -33.76 9.51 -1.22
N TRP A 22 -33.86 9.66 -2.53
CA TRP A 22 -35.02 9.18 -3.30
C TRP A 22 -34.58 8.54 -4.63
N THR A 23 -35.43 7.77 -5.23
CA THR A 23 -35.22 7.12 -6.53
C THR A 23 -36.56 7.01 -7.26
N GLU A 24 -36.52 7.06 -8.58
CA GLU A 24 -37.67 6.80 -9.44
C GLU A 24 -37.98 5.29 -9.56
N LYS A 25 -37.00 4.42 -9.24
CA LYS A 25 -37.19 2.96 -9.23
C LYS A 25 -37.96 2.55 -7.99
N LEU A 26 -39.15 2.01 -8.17
CA LEU A 26 -40.10 1.68 -7.08
C LEU A 26 -39.81 0.32 -6.44
N GLU A 27 -39.28 -0.64 -7.19
CA GLU A 27 -39.09 -2.02 -6.75
C GLU A 27 -37.62 -2.46 -6.94
N GLY A 28 -37.17 -3.39 -6.11
CA GLY A 28 -35.87 -3.99 -6.13
C GLY A 28 -35.84 -5.24 -5.25
N GLU A 29 -34.79 -6.02 -5.34
CA GLU A 29 -34.58 -7.20 -4.52
C GLU A 29 -34.53 -6.87 -3.02
N GLN A 30 -34.86 -7.86 -2.20
CA GLN A 30 -34.78 -7.71 -0.74
C GLN A 30 -33.33 -7.51 -0.28
N ILE A 31 -33.18 -6.73 0.79
CA ILE A 31 -31.87 -6.54 1.44
C ILE A 31 -31.50 -7.84 2.14
N VAL A 32 -30.32 -8.37 1.83
CA VAL A 32 -29.76 -9.54 2.50
C VAL A 32 -28.76 -9.07 3.55
N LEU A 33 -28.88 -9.57 4.77
CA LEU A 33 -27.93 -9.37 5.85
C LEU A 33 -27.05 -10.62 5.96
N TYR A 34 -25.73 -10.43 5.84
CA TYR A 34 -24.75 -11.47 6.08
C TYR A 34 -23.87 -11.08 7.28
N GLN A 35 -23.77 -11.97 8.25
CA GLN A 35 -22.90 -11.81 9.41
C GLN A 35 -21.66 -12.68 9.23
N ALA A 36 -20.55 -12.07 8.87
CA ALA A 36 -19.27 -12.73 8.68
C ALA A 36 -18.57 -13.04 10.01
N TYR A 37 -17.73 -14.07 10.02
CA TYR A 37 -16.87 -14.41 11.17
C TYR A 37 -15.66 -13.48 11.31
N ASN A 38 -15.15 -12.99 10.17
CA ASN A 38 -14.01 -12.09 10.08
C ASN A 38 -14.02 -11.35 8.74
N GLU A 39 -13.04 -10.45 8.54
CA GLU A 39 -12.92 -9.64 7.32
C GLU A 39 -12.65 -10.47 6.04
N GLN A 40 -11.95 -11.62 6.16
CA GLN A 40 -11.69 -12.51 5.02
C GLN A 40 -12.96 -13.24 4.59
N ASP A 41 -13.79 -13.63 5.55
CA ASP A 41 -15.08 -14.27 5.29
C ASP A 41 -16.07 -13.29 4.65
N GLU A 42 -16.11 -12.03 5.14
CA GLU A 42 -16.88 -10.95 4.53
C GLU A 42 -16.45 -10.71 3.07
N ALA A 43 -15.16 -10.58 2.83
CA ALA A 43 -14.60 -10.34 1.51
C ALA A 43 -14.87 -11.50 0.53
N ARG A 44 -14.79 -12.75 1.01
CA ARG A 44 -15.15 -13.94 0.23
C ARG A 44 -16.62 -13.94 -0.15
N PHE A 45 -17.50 -13.68 0.81
CA PHE A 45 -18.94 -13.59 0.54
C PHE A 45 -19.25 -12.54 -0.53
N ILE A 46 -18.64 -11.35 -0.45
CA ILE A 46 -18.78 -10.29 -1.46
C ILE A 46 -18.34 -10.81 -2.84
N ALA A 47 -17.17 -11.46 -2.91
CA ALA A 47 -16.62 -11.98 -4.15
C ALA A 47 -17.52 -13.07 -4.77
N ASP A 48 -18.08 -13.97 -3.93
CA ASP A 48 -18.99 -15.02 -4.37
C ASP A 48 -20.32 -14.44 -4.89
N VAL A 49 -20.89 -13.44 -4.22
CA VAL A 49 -22.11 -12.74 -4.69
C VAL A 49 -21.88 -12.05 -6.03
N LEU A 50 -20.72 -11.40 -6.23
CA LEU A 50 -20.37 -10.78 -7.49
C LEU A 50 -20.22 -11.82 -8.62
N LYS A 51 -19.60 -12.95 -8.33
CA LYS A 51 -19.45 -14.05 -9.27
C LYS A 51 -20.81 -14.62 -9.69
N ASP A 52 -21.71 -14.81 -8.73
CA ASP A 52 -23.06 -15.29 -8.99
C ASP A 52 -23.88 -14.29 -9.81
N TRP A 53 -23.73 -13.00 -9.54
CA TRP A 53 -24.33 -11.92 -10.34
C TRP A 53 -23.89 -12.00 -11.80
N MET A 54 -22.60 -12.15 -12.05
CA MET A 54 -22.05 -12.30 -13.41
C MET A 54 -22.56 -13.56 -14.11
N ASN A 55 -22.62 -14.69 -13.39
CA ASN A 55 -23.14 -15.94 -13.95
C ASN A 55 -24.63 -15.83 -14.37
N LYS A 56 -25.38 -14.93 -13.75
CA LYS A 56 -26.78 -14.61 -14.08
C LYS A 56 -26.92 -13.57 -15.19
N GLY A 57 -25.81 -13.13 -15.80
CA GLY A 57 -25.81 -12.16 -16.90
C GLY A 57 -25.72 -10.68 -16.47
N GLY A 58 -25.36 -10.42 -15.19
CA GLY A 58 -25.09 -9.08 -14.71
C GLY A 58 -23.76 -8.52 -15.23
N ALA A 59 -23.54 -7.20 -15.08
CA ALA A 59 -22.31 -6.52 -15.47
C ALA A 59 -21.57 -5.97 -14.23
N TYR A 60 -20.23 -5.95 -14.27
CA TYR A 60 -19.41 -5.42 -13.16
C TYR A 60 -19.67 -3.94 -12.93
N GLU A 61 -19.93 -3.18 -14.00
CA GLU A 61 -20.19 -1.73 -13.96
C GLU A 61 -21.50 -1.38 -13.22
N GLU A 62 -22.38 -2.35 -13.04
CA GLU A 62 -23.66 -2.19 -12.35
C GLU A 62 -23.55 -2.47 -10.84
N THR A 63 -22.36 -2.86 -10.37
CA THR A 63 -22.11 -3.23 -8.96
C THR A 63 -21.23 -2.24 -8.25
N ALA A 64 -21.53 -1.99 -6.97
CA ALA A 64 -20.71 -1.16 -6.10
C ALA A 64 -20.58 -1.81 -4.72
N VAL A 65 -19.34 -1.82 -4.20
CA VAL A 65 -19.04 -2.22 -2.82
C VAL A 65 -18.70 -0.99 -2.02
N LEU A 66 -19.47 -0.71 -0.98
CA LEU A 66 -19.29 0.44 -0.10
C LEU A 66 -18.72 -0.02 1.24
N TYR A 67 -17.71 0.68 1.74
CA TYR A 67 -17.09 0.40 3.03
C TYR A 67 -16.84 1.68 3.82
N ARG A 68 -16.78 1.56 5.15
CA ARG A 68 -16.66 2.71 6.04
C ARG A 68 -15.24 3.25 6.11
N SER A 69 -14.23 2.39 6.13
CA SER A 69 -12.83 2.76 6.30
C SER A 69 -11.94 2.14 5.21
N ASN A 70 -10.87 2.85 4.86
CA ASN A 70 -9.91 2.37 3.87
C ASN A 70 -9.18 1.07 4.29
N ALA A 71 -9.16 0.74 5.58
CA ALA A 71 -8.57 -0.51 6.06
C ALA A 71 -9.34 -1.73 5.54
N GLN A 72 -10.67 -1.64 5.42
CA GLN A 72 -11.54 -2.72 4.94
C GLN A 72 -11.31 -3.05 3.46
N SER A 73 -10.85 -2.08 2.65
CA SER A 73 -10.64 -2.30 1.21
C SER A 73 -9.65 -3.41 0.90
N ARG A 74 -8.63 -3.61 1.75
CA ARG A 74 -7.57 -4.60 1.52
C ARG A 74 -8.12 -6.02 1.35
N ALA A 75 -8.91 -6.50 2.30
CA ALA A 75 -9.46 -7.85 2.26
C ALA A 75 -10.37 -8.05 1.04
N ILE A 76 -11.18 -7.03 0.71
CA ILE A 76 -12.07 -7.03 -0.46
C ILE A 76 -11.25 -7.06 -1.76
N GLU A 77 -10.22 -6.21 -1.88
CA GLU A 77 -9.32 -6.17 -3.04
C GLU A 77 -8.60 -7.51 -3.26
N GLU A 78 -8.07 -8.11 -2.17
CA GLU A 78 -7.42 -9.43 -2.23
C GLU A 78 -8.38 -10.53 -2.69
N ALA A 79 -9.64 -10.52 -2.21
CA ALA A 79 -10.66 -11.49 -2.62
C ALA A 79 -11.02 -11.35 -4.10
N LEU A 80 -11.21 -10.11 -4.59
CA LEU A 80 -11.53 -9.83 -6.00
C LEU A 80 -10.37 -10.23 -6.93
N LEU A 81 -9.11 -9.90 -6.54
CA LEU A 81 -7.91 -10.28 -7.30
C LEU A 81 -7.76 -11.79 -7.41
N ARG A 82 -8.02 -12.53 -6.32
CA ARG A 82 -7.92 -14.00 -6.28
C ARG A 82 -8.82 -14.69 -7.30
N ILE A 83 -9.99 -14.13 -7.56
CA ILE A 83 -10.95 -14.66 -8.55
C ILE A 83 -10.95 -13.85 -9.85
N SER A 84 -9.95 -12.97 -10.05
CA SER A 84 -9.73 -12.18 -11.26
C SER A 84 -10.91 -11.26 -11.64
N ILE A 85 -11.67 -10.75 -10.67
CA ILE A 85 -12.70 -9.74 -10.90
C ILE A 85 -12.03 -8.37 -11.02
N PRO A 86 -12.21 -7.64 -12.14
CA PRO A 86 -11.72 -6.29 -12.30
C PRO A 86 -12.49 -5.32 -11.39
N TYR A 87 -11.78 -4.39 -10.77
CA TYR A 87 -12.40 -3.37 -9.90
C TYR A 87 -11.72 -2.01 -10.04
N ARG A 88 -12.45 -0.97 -9.62
CA ARG A 88 -11.93 0.40 -9.49
C ARG A 88 -12.28 0.96 -8.12
N ILE A 89 -11.32 1.62 -7.47
CA ILE A 89 -11.55 2.33 -6.21
C ILE A 89 -11.83 3.80 -6.51
N TYR A 90 -12.91 4.33 -5.93
CA TYR A 90 -13.27 5.74 -5.97
C TYR A 90 -12.98 6.38 -4.60
N GLY A 91 -12.37 7.55 -4.59
CA GLY A 91 -12.07 8.29 -3.37
C GLY A 91 -10.82 7.84 -2.62
N GLY A 92 -9.99 6.97 -3.19
CA GLY A 92 -8.76 6.49 -2.58
C GLY A 92 -7.82 5.79 -3.57
N LEU A 93 -6.61 5.49 -3.12
CA LEU A 93 -5.66 4.66 -3.85
C LEU A 93 -5.90 3.18 -3.51
N ARG A 94 -5.71 2.31 -4.51
CA ARG A 94 -5.63 0.86 -4.26
C ARG A 94 -4.61 0.58 -3.17
N PHE A 95 -4.83 -0.46 -2.36
CA PHE A 95 -3.93 -0.78 -1.26
C PHE A 95 -2.46 -0.79 -1.68
N TYR A 96 -2.13 -1.49 -2.77
CA TYR A 96 -0.77 -1.58 -3.30
C TYR A 96 -0.26 -0.32 -4.02
N GLU A 97 -1.14 0.67 -4.25
CA GLU A 97 -0.76 1.97 -4.84
C GLU A 97 -0.43 3.02 -3.78
N ARG A 98 -0.75 2.76 -2.52
CA ARG A 98 -0.43 3.65 -1.40
C ARG A 98 1.08 3.81 -1.26
N LEU A 99 1.49 5.03 -0.92
CA LEU A 99 2.91 5.41 -0.88
C LEU A 99 3.70 4.53 0.10
N GLU A 100 3.18 4.32 1.29
CA GLU A 100 3.76 3.50 2.34
C GLU A 100 3.95 2.05 1.91
N ILE A 101 2.96 1.49 1.22
CA ILE A 101 3.02 0.12 0.70
C ILE A 101 4.06 -0.01 -0.43
N LYS A 102 4.06 0.94 -1.36
CA LYS A 102 5.08 0.99 -2.43
C LYS A 102 6.49 1.12 -1.88
N ASN A 103 6.68 1.89 -0.81
CA ASN A 103 7.98 2.03 -0.16
C ASN A 103 8.43 0.70 0.48
N ALA A 104 7.55 0.03 1.23
CA ALA A 104 7.86 -1.28 1.83
C ALA A 104 8.16 -2.35 0.76
N ILE A 105 7.35 -2.42 -0.30
CA ILE A 105 7.58 -3.34 -1.43
C ILE A 105 8.91 -3.06 -2.14
N ALA A 106 9.35 -1.80 -2.22
CA ALA A 106 10.63 -1.48 -2.85
C ALA A 106 11.82 -2.11 -2.10
N TYR A 107 11.77 -2.18 -0.78
CA TYR A 107 12.78 -2.92 0.01
C TYR A 107 12.78 -4.41 -0.33
N LEU A 108 11.61 -5.05 -0.36
CA LEU A 108 11.55 -6.45 -0.76
C LEU A 108 12.14 -6.66 -2.15
N LYS A 109 11.72 -5.87 -3.12
CA LYS A 109 12.19 -6.00 -4.50
C LYS A 109 13.71 -5.90 -4.62
N ILE A 110 14.34 -4.93 -3.95
CA ILE A 110 15.79 -4.75 -4.02
C ILE A 110 16.56 -5.85 -3.26
N ILE A 111 15.99 -6.41 -2.19
CA ILE A 111 16.56 -7.55 -1.48
C ILE A 111 16.62 -8.79 -2.39
N PHE A 112 15.53 -9.09 -3.09
CA PHE A 112 15.45 -10.25 -3.99
C PHE A 112 16.08 -10.00 -5.37
N ASN A 113 16.14 -8.75 -5.84
CA ASN A 113 16.72 -8.40 -7.13
C ASN A 113 17.58 -7.15 -7.05
N ASN A 114 18.89 -7.32 -6.92
CA ASN A 114 19.88 -6.24 -6.85
C ASN A 114 19.98 -5.36 -8.11
N ASN A 115 19.33 -5.75 -9.19
CA ASN A 115 19.33 -4.99 -10.44
C ASN A 115 18.06 -4.13 -10.59
N ASP A 116 17.13 -4.15 -9.63
CA ASP A 116 15.96 -3.28 -9.61
C ASP A 116 16.33 -1.85 -9.18
N ASN A 117 16.90 -1.09 -10.11
CA ASN A 117 17.34 0.28 -9.87
C ASN A 117 16.19 1.22 -9.44
N PRO A 118 14.97 1.15 -9.99
CA PRO A 118 13.83 1.92 -9.48
C PRO A 118 13.50 1.64 -8.01
N SER A 119 13.53 0.38 -7.59
CA SER A 119 13.31 -0.01 -6.20
C SER A 119 14.45 0.45 -5.27
N PHE A 120 15.70 0.46 -5.77
CA PHE A 120 16.83 1.06 -5.06
C PHE A 120 16.57 2.55 -4.78
N GLU A 121 16.26 3.35 -5.79
CA GLU A 121 16.03 4.79 -5.62
C GLU A 121 14.89 5.08 -4.65
N ARG A 122 13.81 4.31 -4.73
CA ARG A 122 12.68 4.45 -3.83
C ARG A 122 13.04 4.12 -2.39
N SER A 123 13.68 3.00 -2.13
CA SER A 123 13.98 2.52 -0.77
C SER A 123 15.09 3.30 -0.10
N ILE A 124 16.11 3.78 -0.82
CA ILE A 124 17.17 4.64 -0.25
C ILE A 124 16.66 6.02 0.12
N SER A 125 15.63 6.51 -0.59
CA SER A 125 15.03 7.83 -0.35
C SER A 125 13.91 7.82 0.69
N ASN A 126 13.41 6.66 1.07
CA ASN A 126 12.29 6.51 2.00
C ASN A 126 12.58 5.41 3.05
N PRO A 127 12.87 5.82 4.31
CA PRO A 127 13.06 7.19 4.82
C PRO A 127 14.34 7.86 4.28
N THR A 128 14.40 9.16 4.41
CA THR A 128 15.56 9.94 3.95
C THR A 128 16.82 9.60 4.77
N ARG A 129 17.93 9.24 4.09
CA ARG A 129 19.21 8.86 4.69
C ARG A 129 20.35 9.84 4.41
N GLY A 130 20.00 11.07 4.03
CA GLY A 130 21.01 12.07 3.63
C GLY A 130 21.59 11.81 2.23
N VAL A 131 21.05 10.84 1.50
CA VAL A 131 21.39 10.56 0.09
C VAL A 131 20.50 11.43 -0.79
N GLY A 132 21.00 12.59 -1.19
CA GLY A 132 20.28 13.54 -2.03
C GLY A 132 20.52 13.30 -3.52
N GLU A 133 19.86 14.11 -4.38
CA GLU A 133 19.92 13.99 -5.83
C GLU A 133 21.32 14.03 -6.41
N LYS A 134 22.23 14.83 -5.82
CA LYS A 134 23.63 14.89 -6.24
C LYS A 134 24.33 13.52 -6.08
N THR A 135 24.06 12.81 -4.99
CA THR A 135 24.62 11.48 -4.73
C THR A 135 23.98 10.43 -5.64
N LEU A 136 22.67 10.48 -5.81
CA LEU A 136 21.94 9.61 -6.75
C LEU A 136 22.42 9.81 -8.18
N GLY A 137 22.67 11.06 -8.59
CA GLY A 137 23.24 11.37 -9.91
C GLY A 137 24.60 10.71 -10.15
N LYS A 138 25.51 10.73 -9.14
CA LYS A 138 26.79 10.01 -9.23
C LYS A 138 26.60 8.50 -9.35
N ILE A 139 25.68 7.92 -8.58
CA ILE A 139 25.36 6.48 -8.65
C ILE A 139 24.85 6.10 -10.03
N ARG A 140 23.91 6.87 -10.60
CA ARG A 140 23.37 6.64 -11.96
C ARG A 140 24.48 6.70 -13.02
N GLN A 141 25.32 7.74 -12.98
CA GLN A 141 26.44 7.90 -13.92
C GLN A 141 27.44 6.74 -13.82
N THR A 142 27.79 6.33 -12.60
CA THR A 142 28.73 5.21 -12.36
C THR A 142 28.13 3.90 -12.84
N ALA A 143 26.84 3.65 -12.53
CA ALA A 143 26.13 2.47 -13.00
C ALA A 143 26.09 2.38 -14.53
N GLN A 144 25.79 3.48 -15.20
CA GLN A 144 25.79 3.56 -16.67
C GLN A 144 27.20 3.36 -17.25
N LYS A 145 28.20 4.03 -16.68
CA LYS A 145 29.60 3.94 -17.17
C LYS A 145 30.15 2.52 -17.14
N TYR A 146 29.84 1.76 -16.07
CA TYR A 146 30.37 0.41 -15.86
C TYR A 146 29.38 -0.70 -16.19
N ASN A 147 28.16 -0.35 -16.64
CA ASN A 147 27.07 -1.29 -16.90
C ASN A 147 26.78 -2.23 -15.71
N ILE A 148 26.61 -1.64 -14.51
CA ILE A 148 26.36 -2.33 -13.25
C ILE A 148 25.10 -1.79 -12.56
N SER A 149 24.56 -2.54 -11.58
CA SER A 149 23.42 -2.10 -10.78
C SER A 149 23.78 -0.93 -9.85
N TYR A 150 22.75 -0.21 -9.37
CA TYR A 150 22.94 0.90 -8.44
C TYR A 150 23.54 0.44 -7.10
N ILE A 151 23.23 -0.76 -6.63
CA ILE A 151 23.89 -1.35 -5.45
C ILE A 151 25.39 -1.48 -5.68
N LYS A 152 25.82 -2.06 -6.82
CA LYS A 152 27.23 -2.23 -7.14
C LYS A 152 27.93 -0.90 -7.39
N ALA A 153 27.25 0.05 -8.05
CA ALA A 153 27.77 1.40 -8.25
C ALA A 153 27.96 2.15 -6.93
N SER A 154 27.02 1.97 -6.00
CA SER A 154 27.08 2.56 -4.66
C SER A 154 28.28 2.03 -3.86
N ALA A 155 28.47 0.72 -3.81
CA ALA A 155 29.60 0.08 -3.15
C ALA A 155 30.92 0.61 -3.72
N LYS A 156 31.07 0.62 -5.06
CA LYS A 156 32.26 1.14 -5.74
C LYS A 156 32.56 2.60 -5.38
N LEU A 157 31.55 3.47 -5.35
CA LEU A 157 31.72 4.89 -5.02
C LEU A 157 32.12 5.11 -3.55
N ILE A 158 31.67 4.23 -2.65
CA ILE A 158 32.09 4.23 -1.24
C ILE A 158 33.56 3.80 -1.13
N ASP A 159 33.95 2.70 -1.79
CA ASP A 159 35.30 2.16 -1.77
C ASP A 159 36.31 3.15 -2.35
N GLU A 160 35.94 3.87 -3.39
CA GLU A 160 36.75 4.93 -4.01
C GLU A 160 36.79 6.24 -3.19
N GLY A 161 36.04 6.34 -2.09
CA GLY A 161 35.94 7.57 -1.31
C GLY A 161 35.24 8.73 -2.04
N SER A 162 34.57 8.47 -3.15
CA SER A 162 33.92 9.47 -4.00
C SER A 162 32.63 10.05 -3.38
N ILE A 163 32.06 9.38 -2.40
CA ILE A 163 30.92 9.83 -1.59
C ILE A 163 31.33 9.81 -0.12
N SER A 164 31.25 10.98 0.52
CA SER A 164 31.66 11.18 1.92
C SER A 164 30.59 11.95 2.71
N GLY A 165 30.84 12.15 4.00
CA GLY A 165 29.94 12.87 4.90
C GLY A 165 28.62 12.12 5.11
N ARG A 166 27.54 12.87 5.42
CA ARG A 166 26.22 12.30 5.78
C ARG A 166 25.63 11.38 4.69
N GLY A 167 25.83 11.73 3.41
CA GLY A 167 25.36 10.90 2.30
C GLY A 167 26.13 9.60 2.17
N GLY A 168 27.43 9.61 2.46
CA GLY A 168 28.28 8.42 2.44
C GLY A 168 27.96 7.45 3.57
N SER A 169 27.78 7.95 4.81
CA SER A 169 27.35 7.09 5.93
C SER A 169 25.97 6.50 5.68
N GLY A 170 24.97 7.32 5.33
CA GLY A 170 23.62 6.81 5.09
C GLY A 170 23.53 5.80 3.94
N LEU A 171 24.40 5.95 2.92
CA LEU A 171 24.47 4.96 1.83
C LEU A 171 25.10 3.64 2.31
N ARG A 172 26.12 3.72 3.16
CA ARG A 172 26.77 2.52 3.75
C ARG A 172 25.80 1.78 4.66
N ASP A 173 25.18 2.48 5.59
CA ASP A 173 24.18 1.90 6.51
C ASP A 173 23.05 1.23 5.75
N TYR A 174 22.59 1.84 4.65
CA TYR A 174 21.58 1.25 3.77
C TYR A 174 22.06 -0.05 3.10
N LEU A 175 23.26 -0.07 2.54
CA LEU A 175 23.80 -1.28 1.89
C LEU A 175 24.01 -2.41 2.90
N GLU A 176 24.50 -2.10 4.11
CA GLU A 176 24.62 -3.05 5.21
C GLU A 176 23.26 -3.61 5.64
N PHE A 177 22.25 -2.75 5.75
CA PHE A 177 20.88 -3.18 6.04
C PHE A 177 20.33 -4.14 4.98
N ILE A 178 20.48 -3.81 3.68
CA ILE A 178 20.04 -4.68 2.58
C ILE A 178 20.78 -6.03 2.61
N ALA A 179 22.08 -6.02 2.88
CA ALA A 179 22.86 -7.25 3.00
C ALA A 179 22.41 -8.10 4.20
N GLY A 180 22.17 -7.48 5.35
CA GLY A 180 21.62 -8.14 6.54
C GLY A 180 20.25 -8.78 6.28
N CYS A 181 19.35 -8.08 5.60
CA CYS A 181 18.05 -8.62 5.21
C CYS A 181 18.15 -9.87 4.31
N LYS A 182 19.16 -9.92 3.43
CA LYS A 182 19.39 -11.12 2.59
C LYS A 182 19.82 -12.33 3.40
N SER A 183 20.73 -12.16 4.34
CA SER A 183 21.12 -13.25 5.23
C SER A 183 19.96 -13.67 6.13
N PHE A 184 19.17 -12.71 6.60
CA PHE A 184 18.01 -12.98 7.46
C PHE A 184 16.97 -13.89 6.80
N ILE A 185 16.67 -13.70 5.51
CA ILE A 185 15.64 -14.49 4.80
C ILE A 185 16.05 -15.94 4.56
N GLU A 186 17.32 -16.29 4.67
CA GLU A 186 17.79 -17.68 4.50
C GLU A 186 17.20 -18.61 5.58
N ASP A 187 17.00 -18.10 6.80
CA ASP A 187 16.51 -18.85 7.95
C ASP A 187 15.10 -18.46 8.42
N ASN A 188 14.48 -17.44 7.80
CA ASN A 188 13.23 -16.85 8.29
C ASN A 188 12.18 -16.75 7.18
N SER A 189 10.92 -16.54 7.56
CA SER A 189 9.82 -16.38 6.61
C SER A 189 9.81 -14.99 5.93
N LEU A 190 9.09 -14.88 4.80
CA LEU A 190 8.85 -13.60 4.14
C LEU A 190 8.10 -12.61 5.05
N SER A 191 7.21 -13.10 5.92
CA SER A 191 6.50 -12.27 6.89
C SER A 191 7.45 -11.68 7.91
N ASP A 192 8.39 -12.47 8.44
CA ASP A 192 9.40 -12.01 9.41
C ASP A 192 10.34 -10.98 8.76
N LEU A 193 10.75 -11.21 7.51
CA LEU A 193 11.53 -10.24 6.75
C LEU A 193 10.78 -8.92 6.57
N MET A 194 9.48 -8.97 6.25
CA MET A 194 8.70 -7.74 6.08
C MET A 194 8.58 -6.99 7.41
N GLU A 195 8.38 -7.69 8.53
CA GLU A 195 8.35 -7.08 9.86
C GLU A 195 9.67 -6.42 10.21
N LEU A 196 10.80 -7.08 9.94
CA LEU A 196 12.14 -6.52 10.09
C LEU A 196 12.31 -5.25 9.25
N ILE A 197 11.93 -5.29 7.97
CA ILE A 197 12.02 -4.13 7.08
C ILE A 197 11.22 -2.96 7.64
N ILE A 198 9.97 -3.17 8.03
CA ILE A 198 9.10 -2.09 8.53
C ILE A 198 9.68 -1.46 9.79
N LYS A 199 10.19 -2.25 10.73
CA LYS A 199 10.74 -1.78 12.02
C LYS A 199 12.09 -1.11 11.85
N GLU A 200 13.05 -1.80 11.24
CA GLU A 200 14.45 -1.41 11.23
C GLU A 200 14.85 -0.45 10.11
N SER A 201 14.07 -0.40 9.01
CA SER A 201 14.34 0.58 7.94
C SER A 201 14.02 2.02 8.33
N GLY A 202 13.24 2.25 9.40
CA GLY A 202 12.69 3.55 9.79
C GLY A 202 11.38 3.91 9.10
N LEU A 203 10.79 3.04 8.28
CA LEU A 203 9.48 3.28 7.65
C LEU A 203 8.38 3.46 8.69
N TYR A 204 8.37 2.65 9.75
CA TYR A 204 7.39 2.73 10.82
C TYR A 204 7.43 4.09 11.53
N SER A 205 8.63 4.56 11.88
CA SER A 205 8.80 5.86 12.52
C SER A 205 8.31 7.02 11.64
N CYS A 206 8.55 6.96 10.33
CA CYS A 206 8.03 7.95 9.38
C CYS A 206 6.50 7.99 9.36
N LEU A 207 5.84 6.84 9.44
CA LEU A 207 4.38 6.74 9.40
C LEU A 207 3.75 7.29 10.67
N LEU A 208 4.32 7.01 11.83
CA LEU A 208 3.84 7.57 13.12
C LEU A 208 3.87 9.09 13.12
N TYR A 209 4.98 9.69 12.69
CA TYR A 209 5.11 11.15 12.64
C TYR A 209 4.14 11.82 11.66
N THR A 210 3.79 11.16 10.55
CA THR A 210 2.84 11.72 9.57
C THR A 210 1.39 11.56 10.02
N SER A 211 1.03 10.52 10.78
CA SER A 211 -0.32 10.35 11.33
C SER A 211 -0.61 11.32 12.47
N ASP A 212 0.34 11.51 13.39
CA ASP A 212 0.20 12.46 14.50
C ASP A 212 0.07 13.92 14.01
N ALA A 213 0.84 14.29 12.96
CA ALA A 213 0.73 15.62 12.35
C ALA A 213 -0.61 15.85 11.63
N ALA A 214 -1.25 14.80 11.11
CA ALA A 214 -2.59 14.89 10.51
C ALA A 214 -3.67 15.04 11.59
N ASP A 215 -3.58 14.34 12.71
CA ASP A 215 -4.52 14.43 13.83
C ASP A 215 -4.46 15.79 14.54
N ASP A 216 -3.28 16.41 14.64
CA ASP A 216 -3.15 17.76 15.22
C ASP A 216 -3.72 18.86 14.31
N MET A 217 -3.73 18.68 12.99
CA MET A 217 -4.39 19.63 12.06
C MET A 217 -5.91 19.61 12.12
N PHE A 218 -6.53 18.56 12.68
CA PHE A 218 -7.99 18.48 12.86
C PHE A 218 -8.47 18.87 14.27
N ARG A 219 -7.55 19.25 15.17
CA ARG A 219 -7.83 19.70 16.54
C ARG A 219 -7.74 21.21 16.76
N GLY A 220 -7.49 21.98 15.70
CA GLY A 220 -7.42 23.45 15.74
C GLY A 220 -8.69 24.13 15.25
#